data_d6244ea4738abefd24c92a8f47c5541b
#
_entry.id   d6244ea4738abefd24c92a8f47c5541b
#
_cell.length_a   1.000
_cell.length_b   1.000
_cell.length_c   1.000
_cell.angle_alpha   90.00
_cell.angle_beta   90.00
_cell.angle_gamma   90.00
#
_symmetry.space_group_name_H-M   'P 1'
#
loop_
_entity.id
_entity.type
_entity.pdbx_description
1 polymer ?
#
loop_
_entity_poly.entity_id
_entity_poly.type
_entity_poly.pdbx_seq_one_letter_code
_entity_poly.pdbx_strand_id
1 'polypeptide(L)'
;MILVDANLLIYAVNQDLPQHKQARAWWERMLSGTARIGIPWVCIMAFLRICTNPRIFSPPLSPEAAIAYIDEWLDQPPVQLVAPGTGHWAILRNLLLQTGMAANLTTDAHIAALALEQGYSVYSADNDFRRFPGLKHVNPLSA
;
A
#
# COMPACT_ATOMS: atom_id res chain seq x y z
N MET A 1 -9.96 3.34 9.67
CA MET A 1 -8.66 3.80 9.11
C MET A 1 -8.20 2.82 8.03
N ILE A 2 -7.58 3.33 7.00
CA ILE A 2 -7.22 2.58 5.79
C ILE A 2 -5.72 2.58 5.65
N LEU A 3 -5.13 1.41 5.41
CA LEU A 3 -3.71 1.25 5.06
C LEU A 3 -3.62 0.89 3.58
N VAL A 4 -2.91 1.69 2.79
CA VAL A 4 -2.88 1.55 1.34
C VAL A 4 -1.61 0.85 0.89
N ASP A 5 -1.77 -0.23 0.12
CA ASP A 5 -0.65 -0.95 -0.48
C ASP A 5 -0.10 -0.22 -1.72
N ALA A 6 1.17 -0.43 -1.99
CA ALA A 6 1.88 0.23 -3.09
C ALA A 6 1.26 -0.01 -4.46
N ASN A 7 0.69 -1.20 -4.71
CA ASN A 7 0.12 -1.50 -6.03
C ASN A 7 -0.98 -0.52 -6.43
N LEU A 8 -1.83 -0.12 -5.50
CA LEU A 8 -2.89 0.85 -5.78
C LEU A 8 -2.33 2.24 -6.13
N LEU A 9 -1.25 2.63 -5.47
CA LEU A 9 -0.56 3.90 -5.77
C LEU A 9 0.10 3.86 -7.14
N ILE A 10 0.74 2.74 -7.48
CA ILE A 10 1.38 2.54 -8.77
C ILE A 10 0.33 2.57 -9.88
N TYR A 11 -0.79 1.87 -9.72
CA TYR A 11 -1.88 1.89 -10.69
C TYR A 11 -2.48 3.29 -10.87
N ALA A 12 -2.57 4.05 -9.79
CA ALA A 12 -3.10 5.42 -9.85
C ALA A 12 -2.22 6.38 -10.66
N VAL A 13 -0.93 6.07 -10.82
CA VAL A 13 0.05 6.91 -11.51
C VAL A 13 0.39 6.40 -12.90
N ASN A 14 0.44 5.08 -13.12
CA ASN A 14 0.87 4.51 -14.40
C ASN A 14 -0.28 4.39 -15.39
N GLN A 15 -0.33 5.32 -16.35
CA GLN A 15 -1.39 5.42 -17.36
C GLN A 15 -1.46 4.21 -18.31
N ASP A 16 -0.37 3.45 -18.44
CA ASP A 16 -0.32 2.32 -19.37
C ASP A 16 -0.93 1.03 -18.79
N LEU A 17 -1.24 1.01 -17.50
CA LEU A 17 -1.81 -0.17 -16.86
C LEU A 17 -3.34 -0.19 -17.00
N PRO A 18 -3.93 -1.38 -17.21
CA PRO A 18 -5.39 -1.50 -17.36
C PRO A 18 -6.16 -1.03 -16.12
N GLN A 19 -5.56 -1.10 -14.94
CA GLN A 19 -6.17 -0.68 -13.68
C GLN A 19 -6.10 0.83 -13.44
N HIS A 20 -5.37 1.58 -14.27
CA HIS A 20 -5.05 2.99 -13.99
C HIS A 20 -6.30 3.85 -13.75
N LYS A 21 -7.23 3.82 -14.68
CA LYS A 21 -8.41 4.71 -14.63
C LYS A 21 -9.23 4.51 -13.36
N GLN A 22 -9.46 3.25 -13.02
CA GLN A 22 -10.24 2.88 -11.84
C GLN A 22 -9.49 3.21 -10.54
N ALA A 23 -8.21 2.88 -10.48
CA ALA A 23 -7.37 3.14 -9.30
C ALA A 23 -7.20 4.64 -9.06
N ARG A 24 -6.97 5.43 -10.11
CA ARG A 24 -6.87 6.88 -10.02
C ARG A 24 -8.15 7.51 -9.50
N ALA A 25 -9.29 7.10 -10.02
CA ALA A 25 -10.59 7.63 -9.58
C ALA A 25 -10.84 7.29 -8.10
N TRP A 26 -10.55 6.06 -7.71
CA TRP A 26 -10.65 5.64 -6.32
C TRP A 26 -9.73 6.45 -5.40
N TRP A 27 -8.47 6.61 -5.80
CA TRP A 27 -7.46 7.32 -4.98
C TRP A 27 -7.85 8.80 -4.81
N GLU A 28 -8.30 9.46 -5.88
CA GLU A 28 -8.76 10.84 -5.80
C GLU A 28 -9.95 11.00 -4.85
N ARG A 29 -10.89 10.05 -4.86
CA ARG A 29 -11.99 10.06 -3.90
C ARG A 29 -11.51 9.91 -2.46
N MET A 30 -10.53 9.04 -2.24
CA MET A 30 -9.96 8.82 -0.91
C MET A 30 -9.25 10.08 -0.40
N LEU A 31 -8.45 10.71 -1.24
CA LEU A 31 -7.71 11.93 -0.87
C LEU A 31 -8.64 13.11 -0.54
N SER A 32 -9.79 13.20 -1.18
CA SER A 32 -10.77 14.26 -0.92
C SER A 32 -11.78 13.91 0.17
N GLY A 33 -11.71 12.71 0.71
CA GLY A 33 -12.65 12.23 1.72
C GLY A 33 -12.21 12.56 3.14
N THR A 34 -12.92 11.97 4.10
CA THR A 34 -12.68 12.17 5.53
C THR A 34 -12.06 10.96 6.21
N ALA A 35 -12.01 9.80 5.56
CA ALA A 35 -11.38 8.61 6.11
C ALA A 35 -9.87 8.82 6.24
N ARG A 36 -9.30 8.41 7.36
CA ARG A 36 -7.85 8.47 7.58
C ARG A 36 -7.15 7.42 6.75
N ILE A 37 -6.09 7.85 6.07
CA ILE A 37 -5.31 7.03 5.16
C ILE A 37 -3.87 6.93 5.68
N GLY A 38 -3.42 5.70 5.93
CA GLY A 38 -2.03 5.42 6.26
C GLY A 38 -1.29 4.88 5.04
N ILE A 39 -0.12 5.41 4.78
CA ILE A 39 0.80 4.86 3.77
C ILE A 39 2.00 4.28 4.51
N PRO A 40 2.21 2.96 4.46
CA PRO A 40 3.39 2.36 5.09
C PRO A 40 4.68 2.83 4.43
N TRP A 41 5.73 2.98 5.21
CA TRP A 41 7.06 3.30 4.68
C TRP A 41 7.50 2.30 3.61
N VAL A 42 7.24 1.00 3.82
CA VAL A 42 7.60 -0.02 2.84
C VAL A 42 6.90 0.20 1.50
N CYS A 43 5.69 0.76 1.50
CA CYS A 43 4.95 1.07 0.28
C CYS A 43 5.51 2.31 -0.41
N ILE A 44 5.98 3.30 0.33
CA ILE A 44 6.72 4.44 -0.23
C ILE A 44 7.98 3.96 -0.95
N MET A 45 8.75 3.07 -0.29
CA MET A 45 9.97 2.51 -0.89
C MET A 45 9.65 1.72 -2.16
N ALA A 46 8.62 0.89 -2.14
CA ALA A 46 8.19 0.12 -3.31
C ALA A 46 7.74 1.02 -4.45
N PHE A 47 6.96 2.05 -4.17
CA PHE A 47 6.53 3.03 -5.17
C PHE A 47 7.72 3.70 -5.85
N LEU A 48 8.66 4.21 -5.07
CA LEU A 48 9.87 4.85 -5.60
C LEU A 48 10.69 3.89 -6.46
N ARG A 49 10.92 2.67 -5.95
CA ARG A 49 11.73 1.67 -6.65
C ARG A 49 11.10 1.24 -7.98
N ILE A 50 9.79 1.00 -7.99
CA ILE A 50 9.09 0.48 -9.17
C ILE A 50 8.87 1.57 -10.21
N CYS A 51 8.40 2.75 -9.81
CA CYS A 51 8.06 3.81 -10.75
C CYS A 51 9.29 4.45 -11.41
N THR A 52 10.46 4.34 -10.80
CA THR A 52 11.70 4.86 -11.38
C THR A 52 12.51 3.79 -12.13
N ASN A 53 12.02 2.55 -12.19
CA ASN A 53 12.72 1.45 -12.84
C ASN A 53 12.30 1.36 -14.31
N PRO A 54 13.21 1.60 -15.28
CA PRO A 54 12.88 1.56 -16.70
C PRO A 54 12.47 0.18 -17.23
N ARG A 55 12.79 -0.88 -16.51
CA ARG A 55 12.38 -2.24 -16.87
C ARG A 55 10.92 -2.52 -16.54
N ILE A 56 10.34 -1.77 -15.60
CA ILE A 56 8.98 -2.00 -15.11
C ILE A 56 8.04 -0.89 -15.58
N PHE A 57 8.53 0.34 -15.56
CA PHE A 57 7.74 1.54 -15.88
C PHE A 57 8.39 2.23 -17.09
N SER A 58 7.72 2.24 -18.25
CA SER A 58 8.27 2.76 -19.48
C SER A 58 7.37 3.84 -20.09
N PRO A 59 7.80 5.12 -20.19
CA PRO A 59 9.05 5.63 -19.63
C PRO A 59 9.00 5.72 -18.11
N PRO A 60 10.13 5.53 -17.41
CA PRO A 60 10.16 5.62 -15.96
C PRO A 60 9.95 7.06 -15.49
N LEU A 61 9.43 7.21 -14.28
CA LEU A 61 9.42 8.51 -13.63
C LEU A 61 10.84 8.89 -13.23
N SER A 62 11.17 10.18 -13.32
CA SER A 62 12.37 10.69 -12.66
C SER A 62 12.19 10.62 -11.14
N PRO A 63 13.28 10.61 -10.37
CA PRO A 63 13.16 10.71 -8.91
C PRO A 63 12.35 11.92 -8.47
N GLU A 64 12.55 13.06 -9.13
CA GLU A 64 11.84 14.30 -8.84
C GLU A 64 10.34 14.16 -9.05
N ALA A 65 9.92 13.52 -10.14
CA ALA A 65 8.50 13.29 -10.43
C ALA A 65 7.87 12.32 -9.44
N ALA A 66 8.55 11.24 -9.10
CA ALA A 66 8.06 10.27 -8.12
C ALA A 66 7.91 10.90 -6.73
N ILE A 67 8.88 11.70 -6.31
CA ILE A 67 8.85 12.43 -5.04
C ILE A 67 7.70 13.44 -5.04
N ALA A 68 7.46 14.13 -6.15
CA ALA A 68 6.37 15.10 -6.24
C ALA A 68 5.00 14.44 -6.01
N TYR A 69 4.77 13.24 -6.52
CA TYR A 69 3.54 12.49 -6.23
C TYR A 69 3.39 12.23 -4.73
N ILE A 70 4.45 11.74 -4.10
CA ILE A 70 4.43 11.43 -2.67
C ILE A 70 4.19 12.67 -1.83
N ASP A 71 4.90 13.77 -2.13
CA ASP A 71 4.73 15.05 -1.42
C ASP A 71 3.29 15.55 -1.53
N GLU A 72 2.69 15.47 -2.71
CA GLU A 72 1.30 15.86 -2.92
C GLU A 72 0.34 15.03 -2.06
N TRP A 73 0.55 13.71 -2.01
CA TRP A 73 -0.29 12.85 -1.18
C TRP A 73 -0.15 13.14 0.31
N LEU A 74 1.08 13.34 0.79
CA LEU A 74 1.35 13.63 2.20
C LEU A 74 0.85 14.99 2.64
N ASP A 75 0.65 15.93 1.70
CA ASP A 75 0.05 17.22 1.99
C ASP A 75 -1.46 17.16 2.17
N GLN A 76 -2.10 16.06 1.79
CA GLN A 76 -3.55 15.92 1.97
C GLN A 76 -3.89 15.64 3.43
N PRO A 77 -4.89 16.33 4.00
CA PRO A 77 -5.21 16.22 5.43
C PRO A 77 -5.44 14.80 5.95
N PRO A 78 -6.10 13.86 5.21
CA PRO A 78 -6.34 12.53 5.75
C PRO A 78 -5.13 11.59 5.71
N VAL A 79 -4.03 11.98 5.05
CA VAL A 79 -2.91 11.08 4.76
C VAL A 79 -1.80 11.22 5.81
N GLN A 80 -1.28 10.08 6.26
CA GLN A 80 -0.10 10.03 7.13
C GLN A 80 0.78 8.82 6.80
N LEU A 81 2.08 8.94 7.07
CA LEU A 81 3.01 7.82 7.00
C LEU A 81 2.80 6.91 8.21
N VAL A 82 2.95 5.60 7.99
CA VAL A 82 2.79 4.59 9.03
C VAL A 82 4.07 3.80 9.20
N ALA A 83 4.55 3.74 10.44
CA ALA A 83 5.73 3.00 10.84
C ALA A 83 5.36 1.91 11.87
N PRO A 84 6.18 0.86 12.00
CA PRO A 84 5.97 -0.17 13.02
C PRO A 84 6.02 0.42 14.44
N GLY A 85 5.13 -0.06 15.30
CA GLY A 85 5.18 0.19 16.72
C GLY A 85 5.96 -0.89 17.47
N THR A 86 5.92 -0.82 18.80
CA THR A 86 6.69 -1.74 19.66
C THR A 86 6.19 -3.19 19.59
N GLY A 87 4.90 -3.39 19.27
CA GLY A 87 4.29 -4.72 19.17
C GLY A 87 4.42 -5.38 17.80
N HIS A 88 5.04 -4.70 16.86
CA HIS A 88 5.02 -5.14 15.46
C HIS A 88 5.69 -6.50 15.25
N TRP A 89 6.87 -6.72 15.84
CA TRP A 89 7.60 -7.96 15.64
C TRP A 89 6.80 -9.18 16.14
N ALA A 90 6.17 -9.08 17.30
CA ALA A 90 5.37 -10.19 17.84
C ALA A 90 4.22 -10.55 16.91
N ILE A 91 3.55 -9.57 16.34
CA ILE A 91 2.45 -9.78 15.40
C ILE A 91 2.96 -10.38 14.09
N LEU A 92 4.01 -9.79 13.52
CA LEU A 92 4.61 -10.29 12.29
C LEU A 92 5.10 -11.73 12.42
N ARG A 93 5.80 -12.02 13.53
CA ARG A 93 6.28 -13.35 13.82
C ARG A 93 5.13 -14.35 13.86
N ASN A 94 4.06 -14.03 14.54
CA ASN A 94 2.90 -14.90 14.64
C ASN A 94 2.21 -15.12 13.29
N LEU A 95 2.09 -14.09 12.47
CA LEU A 95 1.51 -14.24 11.13
C LEU A 95 2.33 -15.19 10.26
N LEU A 96 3.65 -15.06 10.28
CA LEU A 96 4.53 -15.93 9.51
C LEU A 96 4.46 -17.37 9.98
N LEU A 97 4.37 -17.61 11.29
CA LEU A 97 4.25 -18.95 11.84
C LEU A 97 2.88 -19.55 11.55
N GLN A 98 1.80 -18.80 11.65
CA GLN A 98 0.44 -19.28 11.40
C GLN A 98 0.19 -19.62 9.94
N THR A 99 0.72 -18.81 9.03
CA THR A 99 0.55 -19.07 7.59
C THR A 99 1.55 -20.09 7.07
N GLY A 100 2.64 -20.32 7.80
CA GLY A 100 3.75 -21.18 7.37
C GLY A 100 4.48 -20.64 6.15
N MET A 101 4.28 -19.37 5.82
CA MET A 101 4.77 -18.77 4.57
C MET A 101 5.52 -17.49 4.87
N ALA A 102 6.70 -17.40 4.26
CA ALA A 102 7.52 -16.20 4.24
C ALA A 102 7.83 -15.87 2.77
N ALA A 103 9.08 -15.77 2.39
CA ALA A 103 9.50 -15.53 1.01
C ALA A 103 8.68 -14.39 0.37
N ASN A 104 7.92 -14.66 -0.67
CA ASN A 104 7.16 -13.65 -1.41
C ASN A 104 6.06 -12.97 -0.58
N LEU A 105 5.60 -13.59 0.51
CA LEU A 105 4.58 -13.01 1.40
C LEU A 105 5.16 -12.23 2.57
N THR A 106 6.47 -12.13 2.69
CA THR A 106 7.12 -11.45 3.82
C THR A 106 6.71 -9.98 3.91
N THR A 107 6.74 -9.24 2.81
CA THR A 107 6.34 -7.84 2.78
C THR A 107 4.85 -7.67 3.05
N ASP A 108 4.02 -8.55 2.49
CA ASP A 108 2.58 -8.54 2.73
C ASP A 108 2.27 -8.83 4.21
N ALA A 109 2.99 -9.77 4.82
CA ALA A 109 2.87 -10.06 6.26
C ALA A 109 3.26 -8.84 7.11
N HIS A 110 4.29 -8.11 6.70
CA HIS A 110 4.69 -6.86 7.35
C HIS A 110 3.56 -5.81 7.31
N ILE A 111 2.95 -5.62 6.16
CA ILE A 111 1.83 -4.68 5.99
C ILE A 111 0.63 -5.14 6.81
N ALA A 112 0.32 -6.44 6.78
CA ALA A 112 -0.76 -7.02 7.58
C ALA A 112 -0.51 -6.80 9.09
N ALA A 113 0.72 -6.97 9.54
CA ALA A 113 1.10 -6.76 10.94
C ALA A 113 0.94 -5.28 11.35
N LEU A 114 1.31 -4.33 10.49
CA LEU A 114 1.05 -2.91 10.72
C LEU A 114 -0.43 -2.64 10.92
N ALA A 115 -1.27 -3.20 10.06
CA ALA A 115 -2.71 -3.01 10.12
C ALA A 115 -3.30 -3.61 11.40
N LEU A 116 -2.90 -4.82 11.77
CA LEU A 116 -3.39 -5.49 12.98
C LEU A 116 -2.96 -4.75 14.25
N GLU A 117 -1.73 -4.25 14.27
CA GLU A 117 -1.23 -3.51 15.45
C GLU A 117 -2.00 -2.22 15.68
N GLN A 118 -2.37 -1.52 14.64
CA GLN A 118 -2.91 -0.17 14.72
C GLN A 118 -4.41 -0.07 14.40
N GLY A 119 -5.06 -1.20 14.10
CA GLY A 119 -6.49 -1.23 13.83
C GLY A 119 -6.89 -0.73 12.45
N TYR A 120 -6.04 -0.87 11.45
CA TYR A 120 -6.34 -0.48 10.07
C TYR A 120 -6.95 -1.63 9.28
N SER A 121 -7.70 -1.30 8.22
CA SER A 121 -8.03 -2.23 7.13
C SER A 121 -7.02 -2.05 6.01
N VAL A 122 -6.56 -3.14 5.42
CA VAL A 122 -5.63 -3.09 4.28
C VAL A 122 -6.42 -2.96 2.98
N TYR A 123 -6.11 -1.94 2.20
CA TYR A 123 -6.61 -1.75 0.85
C TYR A 123 -5.51 -2.11 -0.14
N SER A 124 -5.73 -3.15 -0.91
CA SER A 124 -4.78 -3.69 -1.88
C SER A 124 -5.50 -4.44 -2.99
N ALA A 125 -4.93 -4.38 -4.19
CA ALA A 125 -5.39 -5.19 -5.32
C ALA A 125 -4.90 -6.64 -5.21
N ASP A 126 -4.03 -6.96 -4.25
CA ASP A 126 -3.50 -8.30 -4.03
C ASP A 126 -4.38 -9.07 -3.05
N ASN A 127 -5.06 -10.10 -3.54
CA ASN A 127 -5.94 -10.94 -2.73
C ASN A 127 -5.19 -11.89 -1.78
N ASP A 128 -3.88 -11.99 -1.86
CA ASP A 128 -3.09 -12.77 -0.91
C ASP A 128 -3.23 -12.27 0.53
N PHE A 129 -3.62 -11.01 0.74
CA PHE A 129 -3.92 -10.49 2.08
C PHE A 129 -5.04 -11.26 2.80
N ARG A 130 -5.91 -11.93 2.06
CA ARG A 130 -6.99 -12.76 2.64
C ARG A 130 -6.46 -13.96 3.41
N ARG A 131 -5.20 -14.32 3.22
CA ARG A 131 -4.56 -15.44 3.93
C ARG A 131 -4.21 -15.13 5.37
N PHE A 132 -4.19 -13.85 5.76
CA PHE A 132 -3.77 -13.45 7.11
C PHE A 132 -4.97 -13.44 8.06
N PRO A 133 -4.92 -14.26 9.15
CA PRO A 133 -6.04 -14.34 10.09
C PRO A 133 -6.32 -13.00 10.79
N GLY A 134 -7.59 -12.66 10.90
CA GLY A 134 -8.03 -11.46 11.61
C GLY A 134 -7.86 -10.15 10.85
N LEU A 135 -7.26 -10.18 9.67
CA LEU A 135 -7.04 -8.99 8.86
C LEU A 135 -8.28 -8.64 8.06
N LYS A 136 -8.66 -7.36 8.09
CA LYS A 136 -9.66 -6.83 7.16
C LYS A 136 -8.95 -6.37 5.88
N HIS A 137 -9.35 -6.97 4.76
CA HIS A 137 -8.80 -6.64 3.45
C HIS A 137 -9.92 -6.22 2.50
N VAL A 138 -9.66 -5.13 1.78
CA VAL A 138 -10.55 -4.63 0.73
C VAL A 138 -9.76 -4.44 -0.55
N ASN A 139 -10.24 -5.00 -1.64
CA ASN A 139 -9.74 -4.68 -2.97
C ASN A 139 -10.69 -3.65 -3.60
N PRO A 140 -10.32 -2.37 -3.66
CA PRO A 140 -11.23 -1.34 -4.16
C PRO A 140 -11.46 -1.41 -5.66
N LEU A 141 -10.70 -2.24 -6.36
CA LEU A 141 -10.82 -2.44 -7.82
C LEU A 141 -11.66 -3.65 -8.19
N SER A 142 -12.03 -4.47 -7.21
CA SER A 142 -12.96 -5.56 -7.45
C SER A 142 -14.38 -5.05 -7.57
N ALA A 143 -15.05 -5.49 -8.60
CA ALA A 143 -16.46 -5.19 -8.80
C ALA A 143 -17.34 -5.91 -7.76
#